data_c92fc0d0873f7e4c7980c3c3ba54b7b6
#
_entry.id   c92fc0d0873f7e4c7980c3c3ba54b7b6
#
_cell.length_a   1.000
_cell.length_b   1.000
_cell.length_c   1.000
_cell.angle_alpha   90.00
_cell.angle_beta   90.00
_cell.angle_gamma   90.00
#
_symmetry.space_group_name_H-M   'P 1'
#
loop_
_entity.id
_entity.type
_entity.pdbx_description
1 polymer ?
#
loop_
_entity_poly.entity_id
_entity_poly.type
_entity_poly.pdbx_seq_one_letter_code
_entity_poly.pdbx_strand_id
1 'polypeptide(L)'
;QELTQVHGFGPRAAAALFDREGIFTVEELIEKADRIQLTDQQRVGVKYFHDINEKIPMHESVLHENFLRESVQARLTSDYEIQVCGSYRRRHPFSGDVDAILARTLSAPPLDYPVTNTGVLGTLVDYLQERNYLEATMAQGPLKYMGMGRLPPRTTNGTTKHYKARRVDIRLIEARSVPTALLTFTGSKNFNVIMRQAAISKGYLLNEYGLFKLGSPEEVKALQERVRANKIAGTKNSPTDAASDPTVEEGVDPVVSVISGHSAKMETLGLTKEELEVKRVHVTCEKDVFDVLGMPFAKPENRDP
;
A
#
# COMPACT_ATOMS: atom_id res chain seq x y z
N GLN A 1 24.39 -6.83 0.26
CA GLN A 1 23.22 -6.40 1.08
C GLN A 1 22.84 -4.93 0.83
N GLU A 2 23.79 -4.06 0.52
CA GLU A 2 23.55 -2.62 0.34
C GLU A 2 22.64 -2.32 -0.87
N LEU A 3 22.90 -2.95 -2.01
CA LEU A 3 22.08 -2.77 -3.23
C LEU A 3 20.60 -3.13 -3.06
N THR A 4 20.26 -3.99 -2.10
CA THR A 4 18.85 -4.34 -1.82
C THR A 4 18.06 -3.22 -1.12
N GLN A 5 18.73 -2.16 -0.69
CA GLN A 5 18.09 -0.95 -0.15
C GLN A 5 17.55 -0.04 -1.26
N VAL A 6 17.99 -0.24 -2.50
CA VAL A 6 17.50 0.51 -3.65
C VAL A 6 16.20 -0.11 -4.13
N HIS A 7 15.15 0.71 -4.24
CA HIS A 7 13.86 0.24 -4.73
C HIS A 7 13.99 -0.41 -6.12
N GLY A 8 13.35 -1.58 -6.31
CA GLY A 8 13.45 -2.36 -7.54
C GLY A 8 14.61 -3.37 -7.57
N PHE A 9 15.44 -3.44 -6.53
CA PHE A 9 16.52 -4.40 -6.41
C PHE A 9 16.29 -5.39 -5.26
N GLY A 10 15.65 -6.50 -5.57
CA GLY A 10 15.62 -7.64 -4.67
C GLY A 10 16.96 -8.40 -4.65
N PRO A 11 17.14 -9.40 -3.76
CA PRO A 11 18.40 -10.13 -3.61
C PRO A 11 18.94 -10.72 -4.94
N ARG A 12 18.05 -11.23 -5.82
CA ARG A 12 18.45 -11.78 -7.13
C ARG A 12 18.95 -10.70 -8.08
N ALA A 13 18.29 -9.54 -8.13
CA ALA A 13 18.71 -8.43 -8.98
C ALA A 13 20.04 -7.83 -8.51
N ALA A 14 20.22 -7.71 -7.20
CA ALA A 14 21.47 -7.24 -6.60
C ALA A 14 22.63 -8.22 -6.88
N ALA A 15 22.41 -9.53 -6.77
CA ALA A 15 23.41 -10.54 -7.13
C ALA A 15 23.76 -10.47 -8.63
N ALA A 16 22.77 -10.34 -9.51
CA ALA A 16 22.99 -10.23 -10.95
C ALA A 16 23.80 -8.99 -11.35
N LEU A 17 23.60 -7.86 -10.67
CA LEU A 17 24.41 -6.66 -10.85
C LEU A 17 25.87 -6.87 -10.44
N PHE A 18 26.07 -7.53 -9.30
CA PHE A 18 27.40 -7.91 -8.85
C PHE A 18 28.11 -8.79 -9.87
N ASP A 19 27.46 -9.88 -10.31
CA ASP A 19 28.07 -10.89 -11.20
C ASP A 19 28.37 -10.33 -12.61
N ARG A 20 27.49 -9.45 -13.13
CA ARG A 20 27.61 -8.95 -14.51
C ARG A 20 28.40 -7.65 -14.64
N GLU A 21 28.22 -6.74 -13.70
CA GLU A 21 28.72 -5.36 -13.81
C GLU A 21 29.79 -5.04 -12.75
N GLY A 22 30.04 -5.95 -11.81
CA GLY A 22 30.98 -5.73 -10.71
C GLY A 22 30.61 -4.55 -9.81
N ILE A 23 29.29 -4.31 -9.61
CA ILE A 23 28.76 -3.23 -8.78
C ILE A 23 28.50 -3.76 -7.38
N PHE A 24 29.10 -3.12 -6.37
CA PHE A 24 29.03 -3.54 -4.98
C PHE A 24 28.25 -2.56 -4.10
N THR A 25 28.34 -1.25 -4.40
CA THR A 25 27.77 -0.18 -3.58
C THR A 25 26.66 0.55 -4.32
N VAL A 26 25.85 1.30 -3.56
CA VAL A 26 24.79 2.13 -4.15
C VAL A 26 25.39 3.31 -4.92
N GLU A 27 26.48 3.87 -4.43
CA GLU A 27 27.20 4.97 -5.09
C GLU A 27 27.71 4.55 -6.48
N GLU A 28 28.34 3.36 -6.59
CA GLU A 28 28.75 2.79 -7.89
C GLU A 28 27.56 2.57 -8.81
N LEU A 29 26.42 2.11 -8.26
CA LEU A 29 25.19 1.91 -9.02
C LEU A 29 24.65 3.24 -9.55
N ILE A 30 24.62 4.29 -8.73
CA ILE A 30 24.18 5.63 -9.13
C ILE A 30 25.11 6.18 -10.23
N GLU A 31 26.43 6.05 -10.08
CA GLU A 31 27.42 6.54 -11.06
C GLU A 31 27.30 5.81 -12.41
N LYS A 32 27.03 4.51 -12.39
CA LYS A 32 26.98 3.68 -13.60
C LYS A 32 25.57 3.52 -14.18
N ALA A 33 24.53 4.12 -13.56
CA ALA A 33 23.12 3.89 -13.89
C ALA A 33 22.77 4.13 -15.37
N ASP A 34 23.41 5.10 -16.00
CA ASP A 34 23.18 5.44 -17.43
C ASP A 34 23.88 4.46 -18.40
N ARG A 35 24.82 3.64 -17.92
CA ARG A 35 25.64 2.72 -18.71
C ARG A 35 25.19 1.28 -18.64
N ILE A 36 24.28 0.95 -17.71
CA ILE A 36 23.77 -0.41 -17.48
C ILE A 36 22.30 -0.52 -17.83
N GLN A 37 21.87 -1.75 -18.13
CA GLN A 37 20.47 -2.01 -18.39
C GLN A 37 19.69 -2.11 -17.07
N LEU A 38 18.80 -1.14 -16.84
CA LEU A 38 17.90 -1.08 -15.71
C LEU A 38 16.45 -1.07 -16.21
N THR A 39 15.56 -1.71 -15.47
CA THR A 39 14.12 -1.54 -15.66
C THR A 39 13.69 -0.12 -15.25
N ASP A 40 12.55 0.35 -15.73
CA ASP A 40 12.04 1.68 -15.37
C ASP A 40 11.89 1.85 -13.85
N GLN A 41 11.41 0.83 -13.17
CA GLN A 41 11.29 0.80 -11.72
C GLN A 41 12.65 0.94 -11.01
N GLN A 42 13.67 0.23 -11.52
CA GLN A 42 15.04 0.33 -11.01
C GLN A 42 15.65 1.72 -11.27
N ARG A 43 15.42 2.30 -12.45
CA ARG A 43 15.87 3.67 -12.76
C ARG A 43 15.28 4.69 -11.79
N VAL A 44 13.99 4.57 -11.48
CA VAL A 44 13.34 5.43 -10.48
C VAL A 44 13.95 5.21 -9.10
N GLY A 45 14.16 3.94 -8.69
CA GLY A 45 14.78 3.59 -7.42
C GLY A 45 16.18 4.20 -7.25
N VAL A 46 17.01 4.13 -8.30
CA VAL A 46 18.37 4.71 -8.30
C VAL A 46 18.31 6.24 -8.28
N LYS A 47 17.52 6.85 -9.18
CA LYS A 47 17.40 8.31 -9.30
C LYS A 47 16.95 8.98 -8.00
N TYR A 48 16.02 8.36 -7.28
CA TYR A 48 15.43 8.92 -6.07
C TYR A 48 15.90 8.24 -4.77
N PHE A 49 17.00 7.48 -4.82
CA PHE A 49 17.49 6.71 -3.69
C PHE A 49 17.59 7.53 -2.39
N HIS A 50 18.23 8.70 -2.46
CA HIS A 50 18.41 9.56 -1.29
C HIS A 50 17.08 10.14 -0.79
N ASP A 51 16.22 10.56 -1.71
CA ASP A 51 14.91 11.14 -1.38
C ASP A 51 13.96 10.09 -0.74
N ILE A 52 13.98 8.84 -1.24
CA ILE A 52 13.17 7.72 -0.71
C ILE A 52 13.59 7.37 0.72
N ASN A 53 14.89 7.40 1.01
CA ASN A 53 15.41 7.02 2.32
C ASN A 53 15.34 8.16 3.35
N GLU A 54 15.01 9.38 2.94
CA GLU A 54 14.87 10.51 3.85
C GLU A 54 13.44 10.59 4.40
N LYS A 55 13.34 10.71 5.73
CA LYS A 55 12.06 10.83 6.42
C LYS A 55 11.36 12.16 6.11
N ILE A 56 10.05 12.10 5.99
CA ILE A 56 9.15 13.23 5.72
C ILE A 56 8.70 13.83 7.04
N PRO A 57 9.03 15.09 7.36
CA PRO A 57 8.54 15.72 8.59
C PRO A 57 7.01 15.89 8.58
N MET A 58 6.38 15.83 9.74
CA MET A 58 4.92 15.94 9.89
C MET A 58 4.33 17.16 9.16
N HIS A 59 4.96 18.32 9.27
CA HIS A 59 4.49 19.55 8.62
C HIS A 59 4.50 19.45 7.08
N GLU A 60 5.43 18.68 6.50
CA GLU A 60 5.48 18.41 5.06
C GLU A 60 4.40 17.40 4.66
N SER A 61 4.15 16.37 5.49
CA SER A 61 3.06 15.41 5.27
C SER A 61 1.68 16.10 5.25
N VAL A 62 1.47 17.11 6.11
CA VAL A 62 0.25 17.96 6.08
C VAL A 62 0.11 18.68 4.74
N LEU A 63 1.21 19.18 4.17
CA LEU A 63 1.16 19.85 2.86
C LEU A 63 0.84 18.87 1.73
N HIS A 64 1.37 17.66 1.76
CA HIS A 64 1.02 16.60 0.83
C HIS A 64 -0.48 16.23 0.94
N GLU A 65 -1.00 16.06 2.15
CA GLU A 65 -2.42 15.77 2.35
C GLU A 65 -3.31 16.88 1.79
N ASN A 66 -3.00 18.15 2.08
CA ASN A 66 -3.77 19.29 1.57
C ASN A 66 -3.73 19.34 0.04
N PHE A 67 -2.55 19.16 -0.56
CA PHE A 67 -2.40 19.17 -2.02
C PHE A 67 -3.21 18.05 -2.70
N LEU A 68 -3.17 16.85 -2.14
CA LEU A 68 -3.94 15.71 -2.65
C LEU A 68 -5.45 15.95 -2.48
N ARG A 69 -5.89 16.48 -1.34
CA ARG A 69 -7.31 16.80 -1.08
C ARG A 69 -7.82 17.87 -2.04
N GLU A 70 -7.09 18.95 -2.24
CA GLU A 70 -7.43 20.00 -3.22
C GLU A 70 -7.48 19.44 -4.65
N SER A 71 -6.58 18.53 -5.00
CA SER A 71 -6.56 17.89 -6.31
C SER A 71 -7.77 16.98 -6.55
N VAL A 72 -8.20 16.23 -5.53
CA VAL A 72 -9.43 15.42 -5.59
C VAL A 72 -10.64 16.32 -5.78
N GLN A 73 -10.76 17.38 -4.98
CA GLN A 73 -11.88 18.34 -5.08
C GLN A 73 -11.92 19.07 -6.44
N ALA A 74 -10.76 19.35 -7.03
CA ALA A 74 -10.67 20.04 -8.32
C ALA A 74 -10.99 19.12 -9.50
N ARG A 75 -10.71 17.82 -9.40
CA ARG A 75 -10.73 16.92 -10.55
C ARG A 75 -11.80 15.83 -10.50
N LEU A 76 -12.16 15.38 -9.32
CA LEU A 76 -13.17 14.35 -9.12
C LEU A 76 -14.48 14.98 -8.61
N THR A 77 -15.55 14.19 -8.61
CA THR A 77 -16.83 14.64 -8.04
C THR A 77 -16.74 14.71 -6.52
N SER A 78 -17.65 15.45 -5.89
CA SER A 78 -17.77 15.55 -4.42
C SER A 78 -18.02 14.20 -3.71
N ASP A 79 -18.29 13.17 -4.49
CA ASP A 79 -18.46 11.81 -3.97
C ASP A 79 -17.14 11.15 -3.55
N TYR A 80 -15.99 11.73 -3.87
CA TYR A 80 -14.69 11.14 -3.55
C TYR A 80 -13.93 11.95 -2.52
N GLU A 81 -13.31 11.23 -1.60
CA GLU A 81 -12.43 11.77 -0.58
C GLU A 81 -11.09 11.05 -0.58
N ILE A 82 -10.02 11.78 -0.25
CA ILE A 82 -8.69 11.22 -0.07
C ILE A 82 -8.21 11.48 1.35
N GLN A 83 -7.62 10.46 1.97
CA GLN A 83 -7.08 10.55 3.32
C GLN A 83 -5.68 9.95 3.36
N VAL A 84 -4.71 10.70 3.89
CA VAL A 84 -3.37 10.19 4.16
C VAL A 84 -3.38 9.36 5.44
N CYS A 85 -2.79 8.19 5.37
CA CYS A 85 -2.74 7.16 6.38
C CYS A 85 -1.32 6.97 6.96
N GLY A 86 -0.87 5.74 7.13
CA GLY A 86 0.48 5.39 7.57
C GLY A 86 0.86 5.99 8.92
N SER A 87 2.14 6.22 9.10
CA SER A 87 2.70 6.86 10.30
C SER A 87 2.22 8.30 10.51
N TYR A 88 1.85 9.00 9.42
CA TYR A 88 1.25 10.32 9.49
C TYR A 88 -0.07 10.31 10.29
N ARG A 89 -0.98 9.39 9.98
CA ARG A 89 -2.27 9.28 10.69
C ARG A 89 -2.09 8.83 12.14
N ARG A 90 -1.00 8.09 12.44
CA ARG A 90 -0.60 7.75 13.81
C ARG A 90 0.10 8.91 14.56
N ARG A 91 0.20 10.10 13.93
CA ARG A 91 0.81 11.31 14.49
C ARG A 91 2.30 11.19 14.80
N HIS A 92 3.03 10.35 14.07
CA HIS A 92 4.48 10.32 14.17
C HIS A 92 5.09 11.63 13.68
N PRO A 93 6.18 12.09 14.30
CA PRO A 93 6.86 13.32 13.88
C PRO A 93 7.46 13.22 12.48
N PHE A 94 7.69 11.99 12.00
CA PHE A 94 8.24 11.69 10.69
C PHE A 94 7.53 10.51 10.04
N SER A 95 7.36 10.57 8.72
CA SER A 95 6.84 9.46 7.88
C SER A 95 7.90 8.94 6.92
N GLY A 96 7.76 7.70 6.46
CA GLY A 96 8.61 7.13 5.40
C GLY A 96 8.15 7.50 4.00
N ASP A 97 6.84 7.64 3.85
CA ASP A 97 6.13 7.83 2.60
C ASP A 97 4.79 8.55 2.83
N VAL A 98 4.09 8.83 1.73
CA VAL A 98 2.74 9.39 1.71
C VAL A 98 1.79 8.29 1.27
N ASP A 99 1.26 7.53 2.22
CA ASP A 99 0.24 6.50 2.00
C ASP A 99 -1.14 7.13 1.99
N ALA A 100 -1.87 7.08 0.90
CA ALA A 100 -3.19 7.67 0.78
C ALA A 100 -4.24 6.64 0.32
N ILE A 101 -5.43 6.73 0.89
CA ILE A 101 -6.61 6.06 0.37
C ILE A 101 -7.53 7.07 -0.29
N LEU A 102 -7.94 6.77 -1.52
CA LEU A 102 -8.99 7.45 -2.25
C LEU A 102 -10.24 6.58 -2.17
N ALA A 103 -11.33 7.11 -1.68
CA ALA A 103 -12.56 6.35 -1.53
C ALA A 103 -13.77 7.18 -1.91
N ARG A 104 -14.83 6.50 -2.35
CA ARG A 104 -16.12 7.13 -2.51
C ARG A 104 -16.77 7.29 -1.14
N THR A 105 -17.41 8.42 -0.89
CA THR A 105 -18.10 8.69 0.38
C THR A 105 -19.30 7.74 0.57
N LEU A 106 -19.57 7.35 1.80
CA LEU A 106 -20.73 6.50 2.13
C LEU A 106 -22.08 7.20 1.86
N SER A 107 -22.10 8.53 1.87
CA SER A 107 -23.28 9.34 1.58
C SER A 107 -23.57 9.49 0.09
N ALA A 108 -22.64 9.08 -0.78
CA ALA A 108 -22.83 9.16 -2.22
C ALA A 108 -23.93 8.18 -2.66
N PRO A 109 -24.83 8.59 -3.58
CA PRO A 109 -25.90 7.73 -4.06
C PRO A 109 -25.33 6.44 -4.69
N PRO A 110 -26.03 5.30 -4.60
CA PRO A 110 -25.62 4.09 -5.30
C PRO A 110 -25.36 4.38 -6.78
N LEU A 111 -24.35 3.72 -7.34
CA LEU A 111 -24.13 3.81 -8.78
C LEU A 111 -25.06 2.85 -9.50
N ASP A 112 -25.78 3.34 -10.49
CA ASP A 112 -26.74 2.55 -11.28
C ASP A 112 -26.07 1.45 -12.13
N TYR A 113 -24.74 1.45 -12.20
CA TYR A 113 -23.93 0.44 -12.89
C TYR A 113 -22.61 0.23 -12.14
N PRO A 114 -21.99 -0.93 -12.26
CA PRO A 114 -20.67 -1.14 -11.70
C PRO A 114 -19.70 -0.18 -12.38
N VAL A 115 -19.44 0.96 -11.73
CA VAL A 115 -18.31 1.79 -12.14
C VAL A 115 -17.10 0.90 -12.01
N THR A 116 -16.56 0.56 -13.15
CA THR A 116 -15.19 0.11 -13.19
C THR A 116 -14.39 1.30 -12.65
N ASN A 117 -13.95 1.22 -11.40
CA ASN A 117 -13.14 2.26 -10.73
C ASN A 117 -11.83 2.57 -11.50
N THR A 118 -11.60 1.89 -12.62
CA THR A 118 -10.41 1.96 -13.45
C THR A 118 -10.12 3.33 -14.02
N GLY A 119 -11.15 4.18 -14.18
CA GLY A 119 -10.98 5.53 -14.67
C GLY A 119 -10.69 6.57 -13.58
N VAL A 120 -11.21 6.38 -12.36
CA VAL A 120 -11.16 7.40 -11.30
C VAL A 120 -9.73 7.66 -10.82
N LEU A 121 -9.01 6.59 -10.47
CA LEU A 121 -7.60 6.71 -10.04
C LEU A 121 -6.73 7.24 -11.18
N GLY A 122 -6.92 6.74 -12.41
CA GLY A 122 -6.21 7.23 -13.59
C GLY A 122 -6.42 8.72 -13.79
N THR A 123 -7.67 9.18 -13.76
CA THR A 123 -8.02 10.61 -13.88
C THR A 123 -7.34 11.47 -12.82
N LEU A 124 -7.24 11.01 -11.57
CA LEU A 124 -6.52 11.73 -10.53
C LEU A 124 -5.00 11.73 -10.79
N VAL A 125 -4.43 10.58 -11.17
CA VAL A 125 -3.00 10.45 -11.48
C VAL A 125 -2.61 11.36 -12.62
N ASP A 126 -3.35 11.38 -13.73
CA ASP A 126 -3.10 12.25 -14.87
C ASP A 126 -3.11 13.73 -14.44
N TYR A 127 -4.10 14.13 -13.65
CA TYR A 127 -4.19 15.49 -13.14
C TYR A 127 -3.00 15.87 -12.22
N LEU A 128 -2.56 14.94 -11.37
CA LEU A 128 -1.41 15.17 -10.50
C LEU A 128 -0.09 15.25 -11.29
N GLN A 129 0.02 14.54 -12.42
CA GLN A 129 1.13 14.65 -13.38
C GLN A 129 1.10 15.99 -14.13
N GLU A 130 -0.07 16.41 -14.64
CA GLU A 130 -0.26 17.71 -15.27
C GLU A 130 0.15 18.88 -14.37
N ARG A 131 -0.08 18.73 -13.06
CA ARG A 131 0.34 19.70 -12.04
C ARG A 131 1.80 19.58 -11.61
N ASN A 132 2.59 18.73 -12.27
CA ASN A 132 3.97 18.43 -11.93
C ASN A 132 4.18 17.99 -10.47
N TYR A 133 3.14 17.40 -9.85
CA TYR A 133 3.25 16.81 -8.52
C TYR A 133 3.83 15.40 -8.59
N LEU A 134 3.35 14.56 -9.51
CA LEU A 134 3.90 13.22 -9.73
C LEU A 134 4.98 13.29 -10.81
N GLU A 135 6.23 13.02 -10.42
CA GLU A 135 7.41 13.13 -11.28
C GLU A 135 7.82 11.79 -11.92
N ALA A 136 7.51 10.68 -11.27
CA ALA A 136 7.85 9.36 -11.76
C ALA A 136 6.85 8.31 -11.26
N THR A 137 6.52 7.36 -12.13
CA THR A 137 5.65 6.23 -11.80
C THR A 137 6.51 5.00 -11.55
N MET A 138 6.31 4.33 -10.42
CA MET A 138 6.93 3.06 -10.06
C MET A 138 6.03 1.88 -10.41
N ALA A 139 4.73 2.01 -10.12
CA ALA A 139 3.71 1.05 -10.50
C ALA A 139 2.35 1.73 -10.61
N GLN A 140 1.57 1.34 -11.61
CA GLN A 140 0.21 1.83 -11.81
C GLN A 140 -0.71 0.70 -12.24
N GLY A 141 -1.84 0.62 -11.58
CA GLY A 141 -2.92 -0.30 -11.89
C GLY A 141 -4.27 0.38 -11.65
N PRO A 142 -5.37 -0.30 -11.90
CA PRO A 142 -6.71 0.30 -11.78
C PRO A 142 -7.07 0.76 -10.37
N LEU A 143 -6.52 0.12 -9.35
CA LEU A 143 -6.84 0.38 -7.93
C LEU A 143 -5.63 0.83 -7.11
N LYS A 144 -4.44 0.89 -7.70
CA LYS A 144 -3.19 1.26 -7.02
C LYS A 144 -2.32 2.13 -7.91
N TYR A 145 -1.79 3.18 -7.33
CA TYR A 145 -0.68 3.96 -7.88
C TYR A 145 0.47 3.99 -6.87
N MET A 146 1.68 3.95 -7.36
CA MET A 146 2.94 4.05 -6.62
C MET A 146 3.91 4.87 -7.43
N GLY A 147 4.48 5.91 -6.86
CA GLY A 147 5.40 6.77 -7.58
C GLY A 147 6.11 7.78 -6.70
N MET A 148 6.76 8.74 -7.34
CA MET A 148 7.45 9.85 -6.69
C MET A 148 6.67 11.14 -6.90
N GLY A 149 6.35 11.82 -5.80
CA GLY A 149 5.65 13.11 -5.81
C GLY A 149 6.47 14.19 -5.13
N ARG A 150 6.42 15.41 -5.68
CA ARG A 150 7.09 16.58 -5.15
C ARG A 150 6.11 17.74 -5.02
N LEU A 151 6.07 18.33 -3.84
CA LEU A 151 5.28 19.55 -3.65
C LEU A 151 5.83 20.70 -4.50
N PRO A 152 4.96 21.55 -5.06
CA PRO A 152 5.39 22.74 -5.78
C PRO A 152 6.19 23.65 -4.85
N PRO A 153 7.18 24.40 -5.38
CA PRO A 153 7.94 25.36 -4.62
C PRO A 153 7.01 26.40 -3.96
N ARG A 154 7.30 26.75 -2.72
CA ARG A 154 6.52 27.76 -1.98
C ARG A 154 7.36 28.97 -1.65
N THR A 155 6.96 30.14 -2.13
CA THR A 155 7.61 31.41 -1.81
C THR A 155 6.89 32.06 -0.63
N THR A 156 7.65 32.37 0.41
CA THR A 156 7.15 33.10 1.59
C THR A 156 8.21 34.14 1.97
N ASN A 157 7.79 35.39 2.11
CA ASN A 157 8.69 36.51 2.45
C ASN A 157 9.94 36.60 1.56
N GLY A 158 9.79 36.40 0.25
CA GLY A 158 10.90 36.47 -0.71
C GLY A 158 11.83 35.24 -0.73
N THR A 159 11.65 34.27 0.17
CA THR A 159 12.41 33.01 0.18
C THR A 159 11.60 31.89 -0.43
N THR A 160 12.17 31.22 -1.45
CA THR A 160 11.54 30.09 -2.10
C THR A 160 12.06 28.78 -1.48
N LYS A 161 11.15 28.02 -0.89
CA LYS A 161 11.43 26.67 -0.38
C LYS A 161 11.13 25.64 -1.48
N HIS A 162 12.13 24.81 -1.80
CA HIS A 162 11.98 23.64 -2.65
C HIS A 162 11.83 22.39 -1.77
N TYR A 163 10.99 21.45 -2.23
CA TYR A 163 10.74 20.19 -1.54
C TYR A 163 11.48 19.05 -2.22
N LYS A 164 11.79 18.01 -1.48
CA LYS A 164 12.32 16.74 -2.01
C LYS A 164 11.20 15.91 -2.63
N ALA A 165 11.56 15.00 -3.50
CA ALA A 165 10.60 14.01 -3.97
C ALA A 165 10.30 13.01 -2.84
N ARG A 166 9.04 12.61 -2.73
CA ARG A 166 8.58 11.65 -1.70
C ARG A 166 7.86 10.49 -2.38
N ARG A 167 8.00 9.30 -1.83
CA ARG A 167 7.19 8.17 -2.31
C ARG A 167 5.73 8.44 -1.97
N VAL A 168 4.86 8.32 -2.99
CA VAL A 168 3.42 8.53 -2.88
C VAL A 168 2.73 7.27 -3.36
N ASP A 169 1.97 6.67 -2.47
CA ASP A 169 1.20 5.45 -2.70
C ASP A 169 -0.29 5.80 -2.54
N ILE A 170 -1.08 5.64 -3.62
CA ILE A 170 -2.53 5.91 -3.59
C ILE A 170 -3.27 4.62 -3.88
N ARG A 171 -4.23 4.29 -3.01
CA ARG A 171 -5.13 3.14 -3.17
C ARG A 171 -6.56 3.61 -3.35
N LEU A 172 -7.21 3.14 -4.43
CA LEU A 172 -8.65 3.33 -4.60
C LEU A 172 -9.40 2.23 -3.88
N ILE A 173 -10.28 2.62 -2.96
CA ILE A 173 -10.99 1.74 -2.04
C ILE A 173 -12.50 1.87 -2.25
N GLU A 174 -13.21 0.75 -2.26
CA GLU A 174 -14.68 0.73 -2.24
C GLU A 174 -15.22 1.30 -0.93
N ALA A 175 -16.31 2.09 -0.95
CA ALA A 175 -16.90 2.73 0.22
C ALA A 175 -17.10 1.78 1.40
N ARG A 176 -17.63 0.59 1.15
CA ARG A 176 -17.88 -0.45 2.17
C ARG A 176 -16.60 -1.04 2.79
N SER A 177 -15.45 -0.85 2.18
CA SER A 177 -14.15 -1.33 2.65
C SER A 177 -13.36 -0.26 3.39
N VAL A 178 -13.81 0.99 3.40
CA VAL A 178 -13.12 2.12 4.03
C VAL A 178 -12.73 1.84 5.49
N PRO A 179 -13.60 1.30 6.36
CA PRO A 179 -13.24 1.05 7.76
C PRO A 179 -12.03 0.11 7.92
N THR A 180 -12.01 -0.98 7.17
CA THR A 180 -10.93 -1.98 7.22
C THR A 180 -9.68 -1.53 6.47
N ALA A 181 -9.85 -0.75 5.40
CA ALA A 181 -8.75 -0.10 4.70
C ALA A 181 -8.05 0.93 5.59
N LEU A 182 -8.81 1.83 6.25
CA LEU A 182 -8.26 2.79 7.21
C LEU A 182 -7.47 2.08 8.31
N LEU A 183 -8.00 1.00 8.87
CA LEU A 183 -7.31 0.20 9.88
C LEU A 183 -5.98 -0.33 9.33
N THR A 184 -6.03 -0.97 8.16
CA THR A 184 -4.88 -1.63 7.54
C THR A 184 -3.80 -0.63 7.13
N PHE A 185 -4.17 0.44 6.41
CA PHE A 185 -3.21 1.44 5.91
C PHE A 185 -2.73 2.42 6.99
N THR A 186 -3.46 2.55 8.10
CA THR A 186 -2.94 3.27 9.26
C THR A 186 -1.84 2.49 9.97
N GLY A 187 -1.95 1.16 10.06
CA GLY A 187 -0.99 0.31 10.74
C GLY A 187 -0.99 0.55 12.26
N SER A 188 0.12 0.30 12.96
CA SER A 188 1.43 -0.09 12.42
C SER A 188 1.43 -1.50 11.80
N LYS A 189 2.60 -1.90 11.26
CA LYS A 189 2.80 -3.27 10.79
C LYS A 189 2.50 -4.30 11.89
N ASN A 190 3.13 -4.13 13.05
CA ASN A 190 2.95 -5.02 14.20
C ASN A 190 1.49 -5.02 14.68
N PHE A 191 0.87 -3.85 14.71
CA PHE A 191 -0.53 -3.74 15.06
C PHE A 191 -1.44 -4.50 14.08
N ASN A 192 -1.19 -4.42 12.78
CA ASN A 192 -1.93 -5.18 11.77
C ASN A 192 -1.78 -6.69 11.96
N VAL A 193 -0.58 -7.16 12.35
CA VAL A 193 -0.35 -8.58 12.67
C VAL A 193 -1.22 -9.01 13.87
N ILE A 194 -1.23 -8.22 14.94
CA ILE A 194 -2.05 -8.48 16.14
C ILE A 194 -3.54 -8.54 15.78
N MET A 195 -4.04 -7.56 15.01
CA MET A 195 -5.45 -7.51 14.60
C MET A 195 -5.85 -8.71 13.74
N ARG A 196 -5.00 -9.10 12.79
CA ARG A 196 -5.23 -10.26 11.93
C ARG A 196 -5.19 -11.57 12.71
N GLN A 197 -4.26 -11.71 13.64
CA GLN A 197 -4.21 -12.90 14.54
C GLN A 197 -5.47 -12.99 15.40
N ALA A 198 -5.93 -11.87 15.98
CA ALA A 198 -7.16 -11.82 16.74
C ALA A 198 -8.39 -12.18 15.88
N ALA A 199 -8.44 -11.72 14.64
CA ALA A 199 -9.50 -12.09 13.69
C ALA A 199 -9.50 -13.61 13.45
N ILE A 200 -8.35 -14.18 13.12
CA ILE A 200 -8.17 -15.62 12.86
C ILE A 200 -8.59 -16.45 14.06
N SER A 201 -8.17 -16.10 15.28
CA SER A 201 -8.51 -16.84 16.50
C SER A 201 -10.02 -16.86 16.82
N LYS A 202 -10.79 -16.01 16.15
CA LYS A 202 -12.26 -15.91 16.29
C LYS A 202 -13.02 -16.35 15.02
N GLY A 203 -12.32 -16.96 14.06
CA GLY A 203 -12.93 -17.47 12.84
C GLY A 203 -13.18 -16.42 11.77
N TYR A 204 -12.48 -15.28 11.82
CA TYR A 204 -12.60 -14.20 10.82
C TYR A 204 -11.35 -14.06 9.97
N LEU A 205 -11.54 -13.53 8.76
CA LEU A 205 -10.50 -12.97 7.91
C LEU A 205 -10.59 -11.45 7.95
N LEU A 206 -9.49 -10.78 8.26
CA LEU A 206 -9.37 -9.32 8.22
C LEU A 206 -8.30 -8.91 7.20
N ASN A 207 -8.69 -8.08 6.25
CA ASN A 207 -7.80 -7.44 5.28
C ASN A 207 -8.31 -6.03 4.95
N GLU A 208 -7.64 -5.33 4.02
CA GLU A 208 -8.03 -4.00 3.56
C GLU A 208 -9.40 -3.95 2.87
N TYR A 209 -9.90 -5.07 2.39
CA TYR A 209 -11.18 -5.14 1.68
C TYR A 209 -12.36 -5.38 2.61
N GLY A 210 -12.14 -5.95 3.80
CA GLY A 210 -13.24 -6.24 4.71
C GLY A 210 -12.87 -7.11 5.90
N LEU A 211 -13.89 -7.35 6.72
CA LEU A 211 -13.92 -8.37 7.76
C LEU A 211 -14.92 -9.45 7.34
N PHE A 212 -14.49 -10.72 7.28
CA PHE A 212 -15.29 -11.82 6.76
C PHE A 212 -15.36 -12.95 7.78
N LYS A 213 -16.55 -13.47 8.05
CA LYS A 213 -16.73 -14.61 8.95
C LYS A 213 -16.54 -15.91 8.16
N LEU A 214 -15.40 -16.58 8.32
CA LEU A 214 -15.07 -17.78 7.57
C LEU A 214 -15.65 -19.06 8.18
N GLY A 215 -15.76 -19.14 9.50
CA GLY A 215 -16.26 -20.34 10.20
C GLY A 215 -15.75 -20.41 11.64
N SER A 216 -15.53 -21.62 12.16
CA SER A 216 -14.89 -21.84 13.45
C SER A 216 -13.39 -21.50 13.38
N PRO A 217 -12.71 -21.25 14.51
CA PRO A 217 -11.27 -21.08 14.55
C PRO A 217 -10.50 -22.26 13.94
N GLU A 218 -11.02 -23.49 14.13
CA GLU A 218 -10.43 -24.71 13.58
C GLU A 218 -10.53 -24.76 12.05
N GLU A 219 -11.67 -24.36 11.49
CA GLU A 219 -11.86 -24.27 10.02
C GLU A 219 -10.94 -23.22 9.41
N VAL A 220 -10.78 -22.07 10.05
CA VAL A 220 -9.86 -21.03 9.59
C VAL A 220 -8.41 -21.50 9.65
N LYS A 221 -8.03 -22.21 10.71
CA LYS A 221 -6.70 -22.80 10.85
C LYS A 221 -6.44 -23.86 9.77
N ALA A 222 -7.40 -24.75 9.51
CA ALA A 222 -7.28 -25.74 8.43
C ALA A 222 -7.16 -25.08 7.05
N LEU A 223 -7.89 -23.99 6.81
CA LEU A 223 -7.80 -23.21 5.58
C LEU A 223 -6.39 -22.58 5.42
N GLN A 224 -5.82 -22.07 6.51
CA GLN A 224 -4.46 -21.55 6.51
C GLN A 224 -3.42 -22.61 6.17
N GLU A 225 -3.55 -23.80 6.74
CA GLU A 225 -2.65 -24.94 6.48
C GLU A 225 -2.71 -25.36 5.00
N ARG A 226 -3.92 -25.40 4.40
CA ARG A 226 -4.10 -25.64 2.96
C ARG A 226 -3.38 -24.60 2.11
N VAL A 227 -3.51 -23.32 2.44
CA VAL A 227 -2.83 -22.21 1.74
C VAL A 227 -1.33 -22.35 1.84
N ARG A 228 -0.79 -22.74 3.00
CA ARG A 228 0.65 -23.02 3.17
C ARG A 228 1.10 -24.16 2.27
N ALA A 229 0.37 -25.26 2.27
CA ALA A 229 0.71 -26.44 1.46
C ALA A 229 0.72 -26.12 -0.04
N ASN A 230 -0.28 -25.40 -0.55
CA ASN A 230 -0.37 -24.99 -1.95
C ASN A 230 0.75 -24.04 -2.37
N LYS A 231 1.19 -23.12 -1.49
CA LYS A 231 2.33 -22.24 -1.78
C LYS A 231 3.63 -23.00 -1.90
N ILE A 232 3.86 -24.00 -1.06
CA ILE A 232 5.05 -24.86 -1.10
C ILE A 232 5.05 -25.72 -2.38
N ALA A 233 3.88 -26.19 -2.82
CA ALA A 233 3.74 -26.97 -4.05
C ALA A 233 3.90 -26.11 -5.30
N GLY A 234 3.38 -24.87 -5.32
CA GLY A 234 3.46 -23.95 -6.46
C GLY A 234 4.86 -23.37 -6.73
N THR A 235 5.72 -23.28 -5.73
CA THR A 235 7.11 -22.80 -5.89
C THR A 235 8.01 -23.78 -6.63
N LYS A 236 7.57 -25.01 -6.88
CA LYS A 236 8.36 -26.02 -7.63
C LYS A 236 8.16 -25.97 -9.15
N ASN A 237 7.20 -25.22 -9.69
CA ASN A 237 6.78 -25.34 -11.09
C ASN A 237 6.69 -24.04 -11.91
N SER A 238 7.38 -22.95 -11.56
CA SER A 238 7.39 -21.77 -12.44
C SER A 238 8.75 -21.10 -12.50
N PRO A 239 9.47 -21.25 -13.63
CA PRO A 239 10.53 -20.33 -14.03
C PRO A 239 9.89 -19.33 -14.98
N THR A 240 9.57 -18.16 -14.58
CA THR A 240 9.34 -16.90 -15.32
C THR A 240 8.16 -16.10 -14.72
N ASP A 241 8.42 -14.80 -14.60
CA ASP A 241 7.45 -13.73 -14.37
C ASP A 241 6.77 -13.65 -12.99
N ALA A 242 7.57 -13.36 -11.98
CA ALA A 242 7.07 -12.68 -10.80
C ALA A 242 7.91 -11.42 -10.56
N ALA A 243 7.43 -10.30 -11.07
CA ALA A 243 7.71 -9.01 -10.44
C ALA A 243 7.24 -9.14 -8.99
N SER A 244 8.18 -9.45 -8.10
CA SER A 244 7.94 -9.61 -6.68
C SER A 244 7.42 -8.28 -6.13
N ASP A 245 6.19 -8.30 -5.64
CA ASP A 245 5.66 -7.21 -4.79
C ASP A 245 6.67 -7.00 -3.65
N PRO A 246 7.34 -5.84 -3.57
CA PRO A 246 8.39 -5.59 -2.56
C PRO A 246 7.85 -5.46 -1.14
N THR A 247 6.56 -5.70 -0.91
CA THR A 247 5.91 -5.65 0.40
C THR A 247 5.90 -6.98 1.15
N VAL A 248 6.58 -8.03 0.66
CA VAL A 248 6.80 -9.26 1.44
C VAL A 248 7.96 -9.02 2.39
N GLU A 249 7.63 -8.52 3.55
CA GLU A 249 8.55 -8.20 4.63
C GLU A 249 9.07 -9.47 5.32
N GLU A 250 10.38 -9.50 5.57
CA GLU A 250 11.03 -10.49 6.44
C GLU A 250 10.43 -10.40 7.85
N GLY A 251 9.97 -11.53 8.40
CA GLY A 251 9.51 -11.67 9.78
C GLY A 251 8.00 -11.74 10.01
N VAL A 252 7.15 -11.63 8.97
CA VAL A 252 5.72 -11.90 9.08
C VAL A 252 5.44 -13.36 8.75
N ASP A 253 4.62 -14.02 9.58
CA ASP A 253 4.14 -15.38 9.29
C ASP A 253 3.63 -15.41 7.82
N PRO A 254 4.19 -16.30 6.97
CA PRO A 254 3.81 -16.41 5.56
C PRO A 254 2.30 -16.50 5.32
N VAL A 255 1.56 -17.02 6.30
CA VAL A 255 0.10 -17.13 6.27
C VAL A 255 -0.60 -15.80 6.45
N VAL A 256 -0.13 -14.96 7.39
CA VAL A 256 -0.67 -13.62 7.58
C VAL A 256 -0.42 -12.77 6.33
N SER A 257 0.73 -12.91 5.70
CA SER A 257 1.07 -12.28 4.43
C SER A 257 0.21 -12.75 3.25
N VAL A 258 -0.12 -14.06 3.17
CA VAL A 258 -0.94 -14.64 2.10
C VAL A 258 -2.41 -14.26 2.26
N ILE A 259 -2.93 -14.24 3.49
CA ILE A 259 -4.32 -13.87 3.77
C ILE A 259 -4.53 -12.35 3.62
N SER A 260 -3.48 -11.55 3.73
CA SER A 260 -3.56 -10.09 3.69
C SER A 260 -3.30 -9.44 2.34
N GLY A 261 -2.92 -10.17 1.32
CA GLY A 261 -2.53 -9.57 0.04
C GLY A 261 -3.44 -9.94 -1.14
N HIS A 262 -3.87 -8.95 -1.87
CA HIS A 262 -4.41 -8.90 -3.25
C HIS A 262 -5.36 -10.01 -3.78
N SER A 263 -6.24 -9.61 -4.68
CA SER A 263 -7.26 -10.42 -5.39
C SER A 263 -6.75 -11.77 -5.92
N ALA A 264 -5.51 -11.85 -6.39
CA ALA A 264 -4.87 -13.10 -6.83
C ALA A 264 -4.64 -14.14 -5.72
N LYS A 265 -4.74 -13.73 -4.44
CA LYS A 265 -4.55 -14.61 -3.29
C LYS A 265 -5.85 -15.12 -2.68
N MET A 266 -6.98 -14.59 -3.09
CA MET A 266 -8.31 -15.11 -2.69
C MET A 266 -8.58 -16.47 -3.34
N GLU A 267 -8.10 -16.69 -4.58
CA GLU A 267 -8.12 -18.00 -5.23
C GLU A 267 -7.35 -19.08 -4.45
N THR A 268 -6.32 -18.68 -3.72
CA THR A 268 -5.57 -19.60 -2.84
C THR A 268 -6.38 -20.08 -1.64
N LEU A 269 -7.41 -19.37 -1.23
CA LEU A 269 -8.34 -19.81 -0.18
C LEU A 269 -9.37 -20.80 -0.71
N GLY A 270 -9.49 -20.97 -2.04
CA GLY A 270 -10.51 -21.80 -2.67
C GLY A 270 -11.93 -21.25 -2.48
N LEU A 271 -12.05 -19.95 -2.23
CA LEU A 271 -13.34 -19.23 -2.14
C LEU A 271 -13.44 -18.27 -3.32
N THR A 272 -14.60 -18.21 -3.95
CA THR A 272 -14.88 -17.20 -4.96
C THR A 272 -15.10 -15.83 -4.30
N LYS A 273 -15.04 -14.77 -5.10
CA LYS A 273 -15.32 -13.41 -4.63
C LYS A 273 -16.76 -13.31 -4.08
N GLU A 274 -17.70 -13.96 -4.73
CA GLU A 274 -19.12 -14.02 -4.34
C GLU A 274 -19.31 -14.75 -3.02
N GLU A 275 -18.66 -15.91 -2.83
CA GLU A 275 -18.71 -16.67 -1.57
C GLU A 275 -18.12 -15.89 -0.41
N LEU A 276 -17.05 -15.15 -0.65
CA LEU A 276 -16.46 -14.31 0.38
C LEU A 276 -17.37 -13.12 0.71
N GLU A 277 -18.02 -12.54 -0.31
CA GLU A 277 -18.91 -11.40 -0.11
C GLU A 277 -20.13 -11.75 0.76
N VAL A 278 -20.68 -12.96 0.61
CA VAL A 278 -21.78 -13.46 1.48
C VAL A 278 -21.32 -13.55 2.96
N LYS A 279 -20.03 -13.75 3.19
CA LYS A 279 -19.43 -13.85 4.53
C LYS A 279 -18.99 -12.51 5.11
N ARG A 280 -19.18 -11.40 4.38
CA ARG A 280 -18.78 -10.06 4.83
C ARG A 280 -19.55 -9.64 6.06
N VAL A 281 -18.82 -9.19 7.08
CA VAL A 281 -19.38 -8.53 8.26
C VAL A 281 -19.57 -7.06 7.95
N HIS A 282 -20.77 -6.55 8.22
CA HIS A 282 -21.05 -5.13 8.05
C HIS A 282 -20.35 -4.33 9.15
N VAL A 283 -19.45 -3.44 8.73
CA VAL A 283 -18.74 -2.49 9.59
C VAL A 283 -18.80 -1.11 8.96
N THR A 284 -19.09 -0.08 9.74
CA THR A 284 -19.27 1.29 9.30
C THR A 284 -18.10 2.19 9.68
N CYS A 285 -17.35 1.79 10.70
CA CYS A 285 -16.16 2.50 11.18
C CYS A 285 -15.10 1.52 11.71
N GLU A 286 -13.89 2.01 11.94
CA GLU A 286 -12.81 1.18 12.49
C GLU A 286 -13.19 0.54 13.83
N LYS A 287 -13.93 1.27 14.68
CA LYS A 287 -14.34 0.78 16.01
C LYS A 287 -15.15 -0.51 15.91
N ASP A 288 -16.03 -0.63 14.90
CA ASP A 288 -16.86 -1.83 14.73
C ASP A 288 -16.00 -3.10 14.53
N VAL A 289 -14.84 -2.97 13.87
CA VAL A 289 -13.89 -4.08 13.71
C VAL A 289 -13.37 -4.56 15.08
N PHE A 290 -13.03 -3.62 15.97
CA PHE A 290 -12.58 -3.96 17.32
C PHE A 290 -13.70 -4.60 18.13
N ASP A 291 -14.92 -4.07 18.03
CA ASP A 291 -16.09 -4.58 18.76
C ASP A 291 -16.41 -6.03 18.33
N VAL A 292 -16.40 -6.33 17.04
CA VAL A 292 -16.59 -7.68 16.51
C VAL A 292 -15.49 -8.62 16.98
N LEU A 293 -14.26 -8.13 17.04
CA LEU A 293 -13.12 -8.90 17.54
C LEU A 293 -13.02 -8.92 19.07
N GLY A 294 -13.94 -8.23 19.80
CA GLY A 294 -13.92 -8.15 21.27
C GLY A 294 -12.60 -7.58 21.80
N MET A 295 -12.05 -6.59 21.10
CA MET A 295 -10.82 -5.90 21.46
C MET A 295 -11.13 -4.47 21.90
N PRO A 296 -10.37 -3.88 22.84
CA PRO A 296 -10.51 -2.48 23.16
C PRO A 296 -10.09 -1.62 21.97
N PHE A 297 -10.88 -0.58 21.67
CA PHE A 297 -10.56 0.33 20.55
C PHE A 297 -9.25 1.07 20.80
N ALA A 298 -8.30 0.91 19.89
CA ALA A 298 -7.07 1.66 19.85
C ALA A 298 -7.18 2.80 18.85
N LYS A 299 -7.00 4.06 19.33
CA LYS A 299 -6.89 5.21 18.43
C LYS A 299 -5.64 5.09 17.55
N PRO A 300 -5.59 5.72 16.35
CA PRO A 300 -4.43 5.65 15.46
C PRO A 300 -3.10 5.89 16.17
N GLU A 301 -3.00 6.91 17.01
CA GLU A 301 -1.80 7.29 17.75
C GLU A 301 -1.31 6.24 18.77
N ASN A 302 -2.14 5.26 19.10
CA ASN A 302 -1.85 4.20 20.07
C ASN A 302 -1.61 2.83 19.38
N ARG A 303 -1.34 2.81 18.07
CA ARG A 303 -1.18 1.57 17.28
C ARG A 303 0.27 1.21 16.99
N ASP A 304 1.20 1.67 17.81
CA ASP A 304 2.61 1.28 17.78
C ASP A 304 2.93 0.53 19.08
N PRO A 305 2.65 -0.80 19.12
CA PRO A 305 2.95 -1.64 20.28
C PRO A 305 4.45 -1.92 20.40
#